data_f89cdce76c4010bd2fe93cc23ab2dde6
#
_entry.id   f89cdce76c4010bd2fe93cc23ab2dde6
#
_cell.length_a   1.000
_cell.length_b   1.000
_cell.length_c   1.000
_cell.angle_alpha   90.00
_cell.angle_beta   90.00
_cell.angle_gamma   90.00
#
_symmetry.space_group_name_H-M   'P 1'
#
loop_
_entity.id
_entity.type
_entity.pdbx_description
1 polymer ?
#
loop_
_entity_poly.entity_id
_entity_poly.type
_entity_poly.pdbx_seq_one_letter_code
_entity_poly.pdbx_strand_id
1 'polypeptide(L)'
;MSQSILIVDDNTGMVQLMARMLKGVARLRFATRGDEALKLMLESAPDLVLLDAEMPGMSGYEVCEAIRADATLADIPVIFVTGHGETDAEVRGLEAGAVDFITKPVNEALLLARVRTQLRLKSMADELRSMATTDGLTGLANRRHFDELMRREWQRCARTGSSIALLMADIDHFKRYNDSYGHPGGDACLQAVAKALTLVARRPADRVGRLGGEEFVVLLPDTDVAGGQEVAEHAVKLIQALALPHVASLTAEHVTISVGVAVCTGQDMARHDPQSLYSAADHALYAAKAQGRNRWAAEVMG
;
A
#
# COMPACT_ATOMS: atom_id res chain seq x y z
N MET A 1 6.83 3.04 -13.14
CA MET A 1 7.89 3.84 -12.45
C MET A 1 9.24 3.32 -12.89
N SER A 2 10.29 4.16 -12.98
CA SER A 2 11.64 3.68 -13.30
C SER A 2 12.23 2.98 -12.08
N GLN A 3 12.72 1.76 -12.24
CA GLN A 3 13.38 0.98 -11.18
C GLN A 3 14.58 1.75 -10.62
N SER A 4 14.93 1.51 -9.35
CA SER A 4 16.01 2.18 -8.63
C SER A 4 16.95 1.17 -7.97
N ILE A 5 18.26 1.47 -8.00
CA ILE A 5 19.30 0.65 -7.38
C ILE A 5 20.07 1.53 -6.40
N LEU A 6 20.29 1.03 -5.18
CA LEU A 6 21.23 1.62 -4.23
C LEU A 6 22.56 0.88 -4.30
N ILE A 7 23.65 1.57 -4.54
CA ILE A 7 25.01 1.05 -4.52
C ILE A 7 25.67 1.50 -3.22
N VAL A 8 26.15 0.56 -2.43
CA VAL A 8 26.78 0.80 -1.13
C VAL A 8 28.18 0.20 -1.13
N ASP A 9 29.19 1.05 -1.14
CA ASP A 9 30.61 0.63 -1.14
C ASP A 9 31.44 1.83 -0.61
N ASP A 10 32.33 1.63 0.34
CA ASP A 10 33.18 2.69 0.91
C ASP A 10 34.22 3.21 -0.11
N ASN A 11 34.51 2.42 -1.14
CA ASN A 11 35.37 2.81 -2.24
C ASN A 11 34.59 3.55 -3.33
N THR A 12 34.71 4.87 -3.35
CA THR A 12 34.03 5.73 -4.35
C THR A 12 34.41 5.40 -5.80
N GLY A 13 35.60 4.85 -6.05
CA GLY A 13 36.02 4.37 -7.37
C GLY A 13 35.20 3.15 -7.82
N MET A 14 34.90 2.24 -6.91
CA MET A 14 34.05 1.08 -7.17
C MET A 14 32.60 1.51 -7.42
N VAL A 15 32.08 2.44 -6.62
CA VAL A 15 30.76 3.07 -6.85
C VAL A 15 30.67 3.64 -8.26
N GLN A 16 31.68 4.45 -8.69
CA GLN A 16 31.70 5.04 -10.02
C GLN A 16 31.81 4.00 -11.13
N LEU A 17 32.59 2.94 -10.92
CA LEU A 17 32.72 1.84 -11.88
C LEU A 17 31.38 1.13 -12.10
N MET A 18 30.73 0.69 -11.01
CA MET A 18 29.42 0.04 -11.08
C MET A 18 28.34 0.98 -11.66
N ALA A 19 28.39 2.26 -11.31
CA ALA A 19 27.47 3.25 -11.87
C ALA A 19 27.61 3.41 -13.40
N ARG A 20 28.82 3.34 -13.96
CA ARG A 20 29.02 3.35 -15.41
C ARG A 20 28.47 2.11 -16.07
N MET A 21 28.74 0.93 -15.49
CA MET A 21 28.26 -0.36 -16.00
C MET A 21 26.72 -0.45 -15.99
N LEU A 22 26.07 0.16 -15.00
CA LEU A 22 24.62 0.14 -14.82
C LEU A 22 23.89 1.32 -15.48
N LYS A 23 24.60 2.16 -16.23
CA LYS A 23 24.00 3.30 -16.91
C LYS A 23 22.86 2.90 -17.83
N GLY A 24 21.69 3.49 -17.63
CA GLY A 24 20.49 3.20 -18.42
C GLY A 24 19.70 1.96 -18.00
N VAL A 25 20.14 1.23 -16.95
CA VAL A 25 19.41 0.08 -16.41
C VAL A 25 18.32 0.53 -15.42
N ALA A 26 18.69 1.43 -14.49
CA ALA A 26 17.80 1.93 -13.45
C ALA A 26 18.28 3.33 -12.98
N ARG A 27 17.46 3.97 -12.12
CA ARG A 27 17.90 5.16 -11.39
C ARG A 27 18.86 4.72 -10.28
N LEU A 28 20.06 5.33 -10.23
CA LEU A 28 21.09 4.95 -9.26
C LEU A 28 21.12 5.93 -8.09
N ARG A 29 21.29 5.38 -6.89
CA ARG A 29 21.56 6.08 -5.63
C ARG A 29 22.80 5.48 -5.01
N PHE A 30 23.50 6.22 -4.15
CA PHE A 30 24.79 5.83 -3.61
C PHE A 30 24.85 6.10 -2.11
N ALA A 31 25.56 5.22 -1.41
CA ALA A 31 25.99 5.42 -0.04
C ALA A 31 27.42 4.89 0.11
N THR A 32 28.21 5.52 0.97
CA THR A 32 29.60 5.09 1.26
C THR A 32 29.73 4.46 2.65
N ARG A 33 28.61 4.34 3.37
CA ARG A 33 28.55 3.80 4.73
C ARG A 33 27.24 3.04 4.95
N GLY A 34 27.26 2.02 5.82
CA GLY A 34 26.10 1.21 6.13
C GLY A 34 24.96 1.99 6.80
N ASP A 35 25.27 2.87 7.76
CA ASP A 35 24.30 3.72 8.44
C ASP A 35 23.59 4.71 7.50
N GLU A 36 24.33 5.29 6.56
CA GLU A 36 23.78 6.14 5.50
C GLU A 36 22.86 5.35 4.56
N ALA A 37 23.27 4.13 4.19
CA ALA A 37 22.48 3.26 3.32
C ALA A 37 21.12 2.93 3.93
N LEU A 38 21.07 2.54 5.20
CA LEU A 38 19.81 2.26 5.91
C LEU A 38 18.91 3.49 5.96
N LYS A 39 19.46 4.68 6.27
CA LYS A 39 18.70 5.93 6.27
C LYS A 39 18.09 6.23 4.90
N LEU A 40 18.88 6.11 3.83
CA LEU A 40 18.41 6.33 2.46
C LEU A 40 17.32 5.33 2.07
N MET A 41 17.41 4.07 2.49
CA MET A 41 16.40 3.05 2.22
C MET A 41 15.08 3.33 2.94
N LEU A 42 15.11 3.81 4.18
CA LEU A 42 13.92 4.19 4.95
C LEU A 42 13.23 5.44 4.35
N GLU A 43 13.99 6.39 3.80
CA GLU A 43 13.44 7.55 3.09
C GLU A 43 12.75 7.14 1.77
N SER A 44 13.34 6.21 1.05
CA SER A 44 12.80 5.68 -0.22
C SER A 44 13.43 4.33 -0.53
N ALA A 45 12.64 3.27 -0.41
CA ALA A 45 13.08 1.90 -0.64
C ALA A 45 13.53 1.70 -2.11
N PRO A 46 14.75 1.17 -2.37
CA PRO A 46 15.20 0.83 -3.71
C PRO A 46 14.63 -0.53 -4.16
N ASP A 47 14.64 -0.80 -5.46
CA ASP A 47 14.24 -2.10 -6.02
C ASP A 47 15.36 -3.15 -5.93
N LEU A 48 16.60 -2.73 -5.70
CA LEU A 48 17.76 -3.60 -5.50
C LEU A 48 18.86 -2.85 -4.73
N VAL A 49 19.62 -3.58 -3.90
CA VAL A 49 20.83 -3.08 -3.24
C VAL A 49 22.04 -3.88 -3.75
N LEU A 50 23.07 -3.17 -4.22
CA LEU A 50 24.42 -3.69 -4.39
C LEU A 50 25.22 -3.28 -3.16
N LEU A 51 25.76 -4.22 -2.42
CA LEU A 51 26.30 -4.00 -1.07
C LEU A 51 27.70 -4.58 -0.95
N ASP A 52 28.68 -3.75 -0.66
CA ASP A 52 29.99 -4.26 -0.30
C ASP A 52 29.91 -5.02 1.03
N ALA A 53 30.50 -6.19 1.09
CA ALA A 53 30.52 -7.01 2.30
C ALA A 53 31.38 -6.42 3.40
N GLU A 54 32.51 -5.78 3.03
CA GLU A 54 33.51 -5.24 3.95
C GLU A 54 33.56 -3.72 3.88
N MET A 55 32.97 -3.08 4.87
CA MET A 55 33.00 -1.61 5.00
C MET A 55 33.40 -1.21 6.41
N PRO A 56 34.08 -0.06 6.59
CA PRO A 56 34.43 0.43 7.91
C PRO A 56 33.18 0.86 8.69
N GLY A 57 33.16 0.54 9.99
CA GLY A 57 32.04 0.80 10.87
C GLY A 57 31.01 -0.30 10.79
N MET A 58 29.88 -0.06 10.16
CA MET A 58 28.83 -1.07 9.92
C MET A 58 29.17 -1.87 8.66
N SER A 59 29.42 -3.16 8.82
CA SER A 59 29.70 -4.07 7.73
C SER A 59 28.49 -4.32 6.83
N GLY A 60 28.70 -4.76 5.60
CA GLY A 60 27.60 -5.12 4.71
C GLY A 60 26.71 -6.24 5.26
N TYR A 61 27.28 -7.18 6.00
CA TYR A 61 26.49 -8.24 6.65
C TYR A 61 25.51 -7.67 7.67
N GLU A 62 25.96 -6.74 8.55
CA GLU A 62 25.09 -6.08 9.52
C GLU A 62 24.01 -5.22 8.84
N VAL A 63 24.33 -4.57 7.72
CA VAL A 63 23.34 -3.85 6.90
C VAL A 63 22.30 -4.82 6.35
N CYS A 64 22.72 -5.97 5.81
CA CYS A 64 21.81 -6.99 5.27
C CYS A 64 20.87 -7.55 6.34
N GLU A 65 21.41 -7.88 7.52
CA GLU A 65 20.60 -8.32 8.67
C GLU A 65 19.59 -7.27 9.11
N ALA A 66 20.00 -5.98 9.16
CA ALA A 66 19.09 -4.88 9.48
C ALA A 66 17.97 -4.73 8.42
N ILE A 67 18.27 -4.89 7.13
CA ILE A 67 17.28 -4.92 6.05
C ILE A 67 16.28 -6.06 6.27
N ARG A 68 16.75 -7.26 6.64
CA ARG A 68 15.88 -8.43 6.86
C ARG A 68 15.02 -8.30 8.12
N ALA A 69 15.50 -7.60 9.14
CA ALA A 69 14.77 -7.35 10.39
C ALA A 69 13.64 -6.30 10.24
N ASP A 70 13.72 -5.43 9.25
CA ASP A 70 12.72 -4.38 9.00
C ASP A 70 11.64 -4.86 8.03
N ALA A 71 10.38 -4.88 8.48
CA ALA A 71 9.25 -5.38 7.68
C ALA A 71 9.01 -4.59 6.38
N THR A 72 9.48 -3.34 6.28
CA THR A 72 9.33 -2.50 5.09
C THR A 72 10.45 -2.69 4.08
N LEU A 73 11.60 -3.17 4.53
CA LEU A 73 12.81 -3.36 3.72
C LEU A 73 13.08 -4.84 3.40
N ALA A 74 12.51 -5.79 4.15
CA ALA A 74 12.83 -7.21 4.10
C ALA A 74 12.72 -7.86 2.70
N ASP A 75 11.85 -7.32 1.84
CA ASP A 75 11.63 -7.82 0.48
C ASP A 75 12.58 -7.21 -0.58
N ILE A 76 13.50 -6.34 -0.18
CA ILE A 76 14.47 -5.74 -1.11
C ILE A 76 15.58 -6.75 -1.40
N PRO A 77 15.82 -7.14 -2.65
CA PRO A 77 16.92 -8.03 -2.98
C PRO A 77 18.27 -7.34 -2.74
N VAL A 78 19.17 -8.05 -2.06
CA VAL A 78 20.55 -7.61 -1.78
C VAL A 78 21.49 -8.51 -2.55
N ILE A 79 22.39 -7.92 -3.37
CA ILE A 79 23.50 -8.63 -4.00
C ILE A 79 24.79 -8.13 -3.35
N PHE A 80 25.55 -9.04 -2.75
CA PHE A 80 26.86 -8.68 -2.23
C PHE A 80 27.88 -8.47 -3.36
N VAL A 81 28.74 -7.48 -3.17
CA VAL A 81 29.93 -7.24 -3.99
C VAL A 81 31.14 -7.49 -3.08
N THR A 82 31.82 -8.63 -3.20
CA THR A 82 32.83 -9.10 -2.25
C THR A 82 34.21 -9.27 -2.89
N GLY A 83 35.27 -9.19 -2.11
CA GLY A 83 36.62 -9.52 -2.52
C GLY A 83 36.83 -11.01 -2.83
N HIS A 84 38.02 -11.38 -3.29
CA HIS A 84 38.30 -12.73 -3.77
C HIS A 84 38.22 -13.81 -2.67
N GLY A 85 37.55 -14.93 -3.02
CA GLY A 85 38.04 -16.30 -2.85
C GLY A 85 37.78 -17.00 -1.52
N GLU A 86 36.89 -16.55 -0.65
CA GLU A 86 36.48 -17.37 0.49
C GLU A 86 35.06 -17.87 0.28
N THR A 87 34.92 -19.17 -0.01
CA THR A 87 33.63 -19.89 -0.03
C THR A 87 32.82 -19.57 1.22
N ASP A 88 33.48 -19.32 2.35
CA ASP A 88 32.88 -18.94 3.62
C ASP A 88 32.22 -17.54 3.57
N ALA A 89 32.78 -16.59 2.83
CA ALA A 89 32.18 -15.24 2.68
C ALA A 89 30.89 -15.30 1.82
N GLU A 90 30.87 -16.14 0.80
CA GLU A 90 29.68 -16.36 -0.03
C GLU A 90 28.55 -17.02 0.77
N VAL A 91 28.90 -18.07 1.55
CA VAL A 91 27.94 -18.76 2.43
C VAL A 91 27.38 -17.80 3.48
N ARG A 92 28.24 -17.03 4.14
CA ARG A 92 27.80 -16.02 5.13
C ARG A 92 26.87 -14.96 4.52
N GLY A 93 27.16 -14.52 3.29
CA GLY A 93 26.30 -13.54 2.59
C GLY A 93 24.90 -14.10 2.33
N LEU A 94 24.80 -15.35 1.87
CA LEU A 94 23.53 -16.02 1.63
C LEU A 94 22.78 -16.30 2.96
N GLU A 95 23.50 -16.71 4.01
CA GLU A 95 22.93 -16.90 5.36
C GLU A 95 22.40 -15.59 5.97
N ALA A 96 23.07 -14.45 5.70
CA ALA A 96 22.59 -13.12 6.07
C ALA A 96 21.34 -12.68 5.28
N GLY A 97 20.90 -13.50 4.30
CA GLY A 97 19.69 -13.28 3.54
C GLY A 97 19.88 -12.56 2.19
N ALA A 98 21.11 -12.44 1.69
CA ALA A 98 21.33 -11.95 0.33
C ALA A 98 20.80 -12.94 -0.72
N VAL A 99 20.39 -12.41 -1.87
CA VAL A 99 19.86 -13.24 -2.97
C VAL A 99 20.95 -13.70 -3.95
N ASP A 100 22.12 -13.03 -3.92
CA ASP A 100 23.23 -13.31 -4.83
C ASP A 100 24.52 -12.61 -4.37
N PHE A 101 25.66 -12.90 -5.03
CA PHE A 101 26.92 -12.21 -4.82
C PHE A 101 27.67 -12.01 -6.14
N ILE A 102 28.59 -11.03 -6.17
CA ILE A 102 29.48 -10.70 -7.28
C ILE A 102 30.90 -10.53 -6.73
N THR A 103 31.85 -11.24 -7.30
CA THR A 103 33.25 -11.16 -6.87
C THR A 103 33.97 -9.95 -7.53
N LYS A 104 34.82 -9.27 -6.76
CA LYS A 104 35.76 -8.28 -7.28
C LYS A 104 37.00 -8.99 -7.88
N PRO A 105 37.50 -8.59 -9.08
CA PRO A 105 37.08 -7.44 -9.87
C PRO A 105 35.74 -7.67 -10.56
N VAL A 106 34.87 -6.64 -10.51
CA VAL A 106 33.51 -6.72 -11.05
C VAL A 106 33.53 -6.90 -12.56
N ASN A 107 32.93 -7.99 -13.04
CA ASN A 107 32.71 -8.21 -14.47
C ASN A 107 31.37 -7.57 -14.88
N GLU A 108 31.42 -6.67 -15.88
CA GLU A 108 30.25 -5.92 -16.34
C GLU A 108 29.13 -6.84 -16.82
N ALA A 109 29.43 -7.84 -17.63
CA ALA A 109 28.43 -8.75 -18.19
C ALA A 109 27.72 -9.55 -17.08
N LEU A 110 28.48 -10.00 -16.08
CA LEU A 110 27.96 -10.75 -14.93
C LEU A 110 27.11 -9.84 -14.02
N LEU A 111 27.61 -8.62 -13.72
CA LEU A 111 26.86 -7.60 -12.97
C LEU A 111 25.52 -7.32 -13.63
N LEU A 112 25.51 -7.01 -14.92
CA LEU A 112 24.29 -6.72 -15.67
C LEU A 112 23.32 -7.87 -15.69
N ALA A 113 23.80 -9.10 -15.89
CA ALA A 113 22.96 -10.29 -15.91
C ALA A 113 22.26 -10.52 -14.55
N ARG A 114 23.01 -10.47 -13.44
CA ARG A 114 22.49 -10.67 -12.08
C ARG A 114 21.52 -9.56 -11.68
N VAL A 115 21.90 -8.29 -11.90
CA VAL A 115 21.05 -7.14 -11.60
C VAL A 115 19.73 -7.22 -12.36
N ARG A 116 19.74 -7.47 -13.66
CA ARG A 116 18.52 -7.59 -14.48
C ARG A 116 17.64 -8.76 -14.01
N THR A 117 18.23 -9.89 -13.65
CA THR A 117 17.49 -11.03 -13.14
C THR A 117 16.77 -10.69 -11.83
N GLN A 118 17.48 -10.08 -10.87
CA GLN A 118 16.89 -9.73 -9.57
C GLN A 118 15.85 -8.61 -9.69
N LEU A 119 16.07 -7.60 -10.52
CA LEU A 119 15.07 -6.56 -10.79
C LEU A 119 13.80 -7.14 -11.43
N ARG A 120 13.96 -8.10 -12.34
CA ARG A 120 12.82 -8.78 -12.95
C ARG A 120 12.05 -9.62 -11.94
N LEU A 121 12.74 -10.40 -11.11
CA LEU A 121 12.10 -11.22 -10.05
C LEU A 121 11.36 -10.32 -9.06
N LYS A 122 11.98 -9.20 -8.62
CA LYS A 122 11.35 -8.22 -7.74
C LYS A 122 10.09 -7.63 -8.37
N SER A 123 10.17 -7.19 -9.64
CA SER A 123 9.01 -6.67 -10.37
C SER A 123 7.87 -7.69 -10.45
N MET A 124 8.17 -8.96 -10.77
CA MET A 124 7.15 -10.02 -10.82
C MET A 124 6.54 -10.30 -9.44
N ALA A 125 7.35 -10.32 -8.38
CA ALA A 125 6.87 -10.50 -7.02
C ALA A 125 5.95 -9.35 -6.57
N ASP A 126 6.34 -8.10 -6.89
CA ASP A 126 5.53 -6.90 -6.57
C ASP A 126 4.23 -6.88 -7.37
N GLU A 127 4.26 -7.29 -8.64
CA GLU A 127 3.07 -7.41 -9.48
C GLU A 127 2.10 -8.47 -8.94
N LEU A 128 2.61 -9.66 -8.59
CA LEU A 128 1.80 -10.71 -7.96
C LEU A 128 1.21 -10.24 -6.62
N ARG A 129 2.00 -9.53 -5.81
CA ARG A 129 1.51 -8.96 -4.54
C ARG A 129 0.43 -7.92 -4.80
N SER A 130 0.64 -7.03 -5.77
CA SER A 130 -0.35 -6.02 -6.16
C SER A 130 -1.65 -6.67 -6.62
N MET A 131 -1.60 -7.66 -7.54
CA MET A 131 -2.77 -8.41 -7.97
C MET A 131 -3.49 -9.11 -6.80
N ALA A 132 -2.74 -9.54 -5.79
CA ALA A 132 -3.30 -10.19 -4.61
C ALA A 132 -3.95 -9.21 -3.61
N THR A 133 -3.52 -7.93 -3.59
CA THR A 133 -3.88 -6.97 -2.53
C THR A 133 -4.68 -5.76 -3.01
N THR A 134 -4.63 -5.41 -4.31
CA THR A 134 -5.31 -4.23 -4.83
C THR A 134 -6.40 -4.57 -5.85
N ASP A 135 -7.37 -3.67 -5.97
CA ASP A 135 -8.34 -3.66 -7.05
C ASP A 135 -7.69 -3.10 -8.32
N GLY A 136 -7.71 -3.86 -9.40
CA GLY A 136 -7.00 -3.54 -10.64
C GLY A 136 -7.48 -2.26 -11.35
N LEU A 137 -8.72 -1.81 -11.09
CA LEU A 137 -9.27 -0.60 -11.70
C LEU A 137 -8.92 0.65 -10.90
N THR A 138 -9.05 0.59 -9.57
CA THR A 138 -8.97 1.76 -8.69
C THR A 138 -7.65 1.88 -7.94
N GLY A 139 -6.86 0.79 -7.84
CA GLY A 139 -5.64 0.74 -7.07
C GLY A 139 -5.84 0.70 -5.55
N LEU A 140 -7.09 0.72 -5.08
CA LEU A 140 -7.44 0.58 -3.65
C LEU A 140 -7.23 -0.85 -3.16
N ALA A 141 -7.26 -1.07 -1.84
CA ALA A 141 -7.28 -2.42 -1.30
C ALA A 141 -8.47 -3.20 -1.89
N ASN A 142 -8.22 -4.41 -2.42
CA ASN A 142 -9.30 -5.30 -2.82
C ASN A 142 -9.97 -5.92 -1.58
N ARG A 143 -11.11 -6.58 -1.76
CA ARG A 143 -11.89 -7.18 -0.67
C ARG A 143 -11.04 -8.04 0.26
N ARG A 144 -10.24 -8.96 -0.31
CA ARG A 144 -9.43 -9.89 0.50
C ARG A 144 -8.42 -9.16 1.37
N HIS A 145 -7.68 -8.21 0.80
CA HIS A 145 -6.69 -7.43 1.54
C HIS A 145 -7.36 -6.52 2.57
N PHE A 146 -8.50 -5.92 2.23
CA PHE A 146 -9.24 -5.08 3.17
C PHE A 146 -9.74 -5.90 4.39
N ASP A 147 -10.20 -7.14 4.18
CA ASP A 147 -10.60 -8.04 5.28
C ASP A 147 -9.41 -8.42 6.19
N GLU A 148 -8.20 -8.52 5.63
CA GLU A 148 -6.98 -8.74 6.41
C GLU A 148 -6.61 -7.50 7.24
N LEU A 149 -6.70 -6.30 6.65
CA LEU A 149 -6.48 -5.03 7.33
C LEU A 149 -7.50 -4.83 8.47
N MET A 150 -8.78 -5.10 8.20
CA MET A 150 -9.85 -5.03 9.19
C MET A 150 -9.55 -5.92 10.40
N ARG A 151 -9.18 -7.20 10.19
CA ARG A 151 -8.84 -8.11 11.28
C ARG A 151 -7.67 -7.65 12.11
N ARG A 152 -6.63 -7.09 11.49
CA ARG A 152 -5.45 -6.55 12.20
C ARG A 152 -5.81 -5.34 13.06
N GLU A 153 -6.52 -4.37 12.47
CA GLU A 153 -6.91 -3.16 13.19
C GLU A 153 -7.94 -3.45 14.29
N TRP A 154 -8.86 -4.38 14.07
CA TRP A 154 -9.79 -4.86 15.09
C TRP A 154 -9.03 -5.40 16.31
N GLN A 155 -8.09 -6.32 16.10
CA GLN A 155 -7.28 -6.89 17.17
C GLN A 155 -6.43 -5.84 17.89
N ARG A 156 -5.92 -4.85 17.16
CA ARG A 156 -5.17 -3.74 17.74
C ARG A 156 -6.07 -2.88 18.63
N CYS A 157 -7.19 -2.42 18.12
CA CYS A 157 -8.14 -1.59 18.85
C CYS A 157 -8.71 -2.33 20.07
N ALA A 158 -9.00 -3.62 19.97
CA ALA A 158 -9.44 -4.44 21.11
C ALA A 158 -8.38 -4.49 22.24
N ARG A 159 -7.09 -4.56 21.90
CA ARG A 159 -6.00 -4.54 22.89
C ARG A 159 -5.79 -3.17 23.54
N THR A 160 -5.98 -2.10 22.79
CA THR A 160 -5.76 -0.72 23.28
C THR A 160 -7.01 -0.11 23.92
N GLY A 161 -8.19 -0.78 23.81
CA GLY A 161 -9.45 -0.22 24.25
C GLY A 161 -9.95 0.95 23.40
N SER A 162 -9.42 1.08 22.16
CA SER A 162 -9.80 2.15 21.23
C SER A 162 -11.04 1.77 20.43
N SER A 163 -11.81 2.76 20.00
CA SER A 163 -12.95 2.57 19.08
C SER A 163 -12.47 2.36 17.64
N ILE A 164 -13.32 1.75 16.83
CA ILE A 164 -13.09 1.55 15.40
C ILE A 164 -14.36 1.90 14.62
N ALA A 165 -14.22 2.64 13.53
CA ALA A 165 -15.33 2.94 12.64
C ALA A 165 -15.10 2.32 11.26
N LEU A 166 -16.21 1.86 10.64
CA LEU A 166 -16.27 1.38 9.26
C LEU A 166 -17.32 2.19 8.51
N LEU A 167 -16.93 2.73 7.36
CA LEU A 167 -17.85 3.34 6.42
C LEU A 167 -18.02 2.39 5.23
N MET A 168 -19.25 2.10 4.84
CA MET A 168 -19.59 1.48 3.56
C MET A 168 -20.24 2.51 2.65
N ALA A 169 -19.70 2.71 1.46
CA ALA A 169 -20.16 3.68 0.50
C ALA A 169 -20.53 3.00 -0.82
N ASP A 170 -21.61 3.46 -1.44
CA ASP A 170 -22.11 2.94 -2.71
C ASP A 170 -22.50 4.10 -3.60
N ILE A 171 -22.14 4.03 -4.90
CA ILE A 171 -22.46 5.08 -5.87
C ILE A 171 -23.92 4.98 -6.25
N ASP A 172 -24.66 6.04 -5.96
CA ASP A 172 -26.09 6.10 -6.23
C ASP A 172 -26.41 5.97 -7.71
N HIS A 173 -27.30 5.04 -8.05
CA HIS A 173 -27.75 4.79 -9.42
C HIS A 173 -26.65 4.41 -10.42
N PHE A 174 -25.55 3.78 -9.98
CA PHE A 174 -24.40 3.47 -10.82
C PHE A 174 -24.75 2.62 -12.05
N LYS A 175 -25.67 1.68 -11.94
CA LYS A 175 -26.16 0.93 -13.10
C LYS A 175 -26.70 1.86 -14.20
N ARG A 176 -27.51 2.89 -13.82
CA ARG A 176 -28.04 3.88 -14.78
C ARG A 176 -26.95 4.76 -15.36
N TYR A 177 -25.90 5.02 -14.57
CA TYR A 177 -24.70 5.71 -15.04
C TYR A 177 -24.04 4.93 -16.18
N ASN A 178 -23.78 3.63 -15.94
CA ASN A 178 -23.23 2.73 -16.97
C ASN A 178 -24.10 2.63 -18.21
N ASP A 179 -25.43 2.54 -18.03
CA ASP A 179 -26.37 2.49 -19.15
C ASP A 179 -26.32 3.77 -20.01
N SER A 180 -25.98 4.92 -19.42
CA SER A 180 -25.94 6.21 -20.11
C SER A 180 -24.56 6.56 -20.70
N TYR A 181 -23.47 6.20 -20.00
CA TYR A 181 -22.09 6.60 -20.37
C TYR A 181 -21.21 5.43 -20.83
N GLY A 182 -21.75 4.20 -20.82
CA GLY A 182 -21.02 2.97 -21.12
C GLY A 182 -20.04 2.56 -20.02
N HIS A 183 -19.51 1.33 -20.10
CA HIS A 183 -18.54 0.81 -19.12
C HIS A 183 -17.28 1.66 -18.98
N PRO A 184 -16.66 2.20 -20.06
CA PRO A 184 -15.50 3.08 -19.91
C PRO A 184 -15.80 4.35 -19.10
N GLY A 185 -17.02 4.92 -19.24
CA GLY A 185 -17.48 6.05 -18.42
C GLY A 185 -17.64 5.65 -16.96
N GLY A 186 -18.21 4.48 -16.71
CA GLY A 186 -18.32 3.90 -15.36
C GLY A 186 -16.97 3.66 -14.69
N ASP A 187 -16.00 3.14 -15.44
CA ASP A 187 -14.63 2.92 -14.94
C ASP A 187 -13.96 4.24 -14.54
N ALA A 188 -14.10 5.29 -15.36
CA ALA A 188 -13.59 6.63 -15.03
C ALA A 188 -14.28 7.22 -13.79
N CYS A 189 -15.60 7.01 -13.64
CA CYS A 189 -16.36 7.40 -12.45
C CYS A 189 -15.83 6.68 -11.19
N LEU A 190 -15.66 5.35 -11.25
CA LEU A 190 -15.12 4.56 -10.15
C LEU A 190 -13.72 5.03 -9.73
N GLN A 191 -12.85 5.34 -10.68
CA GLN A 191 -11.51 5.86 -10.40
C GLN A 191 -11.55 7.25 -9.76
N ALA A 192 -12.45 8.12 -10.19
CA ALA A 192 -12.61 9.45 -9.62
C ALA A 192 -13.14 9.39 -8.17
N VAL A 193 -14.14 8.53 -7.91
CA VAL A 193 -14.67 8.27 -6.57
C VAL A 193 -13.61 7.67 -5.66
N ALA A 194 -12.86 6.66 -6.13
CA ALA A 194 -11.76 6.04 -5.39
C ALA A 194 -10.70 7.07 -4.95
N LYS A 195 -10.30 7.95 -5.88
CA LYS A 195 -9.34 9.02 -5.59
C LYS A 195 -9.87 10.00 -4.56
N ALA A 196 -11.15 10.38 -4.65
CA ALA A 196 -11.77 11.27 -3.67
C ALA A 196 -11.86 10.62 -2.28
N LEU A 197 -12.25 9.34 -2.19
CA LEU A 197 -12.32 8.62 -0.92
C LEU A 197 -10.92 8.47 -0.27
N THR A 198 -9.86 8.35 -1.05
CA THR A 198 -8.48 8.35 -0.53
C THR A 198 -8.12 9.68 0.15
N LEU A 199 -8.68 10.81 -0.29
CA LEU A 199 -8.46 12.12 0.34
C LEU A 199 -9.24 12.28 1.66
N VAL A 200 -10.25 11.45 1.89
CA VAL A 200 -11.02 11.41 3.15
C VAL A 200 -10.25 10.67 4.24
N ALA A 201 -9.54 9.61 3.89
CA ALA A 201 -8.69 8.82 4.77
C ALA A 201 -7.36 9.55 5.01
N ARG A 202 -7.29 10.36 6.07
CA ARG A 202 -6.18 11.32 6.30
C ARG A 202 -5.07 10.79 7.19
N ARG A 203 -5.38 9.79 8.04
CA ARG A 203 -4.41 9.27 9.01
C ARG A 203 -3.63 8.09 8.42
N PRO A 204 -2.39 7.86 8.84
CA PRO A 204 -1.61 6.71 8.35
C PRO A 204 -2.26 5.34 8.59
N ALA A 205 -3.13 5.24 9.60
CA ALA A 205 -3.87 4.03 9.93
C ALA A 205 -5.17 3.86 9.14
N ASP A 206 -5.72 4.93 8.55
CA ASP A 206 -6.94 4.86 7.75
C ASP A 206 -6.71 4.01 6.50
N ARG A 207 -7.71 3.25 6.09
CA ARG A 207 -7.64 2.38 4.90
C ARG A 207 -8.87 2.55 4.05
N VAL A 208 -8.67 2.57 2.74
CA VAL A 208 -9.74 2.60 1.75
C VAL A 208 -9.67 1.35 0.90
N GLY A 209 -10.81 0.73 0.64
CA GLY A 209 -10.93 -0.46 -0.18
C GLY A 209 -12.12 -0.38 -1.14
N ARG A 210 -12.09 -1.25 -2.16
CA ARG A 210 -13.22 -1.52 -3.03
C ARG A 210 -13.61 -2.98 -2.88
N LEU A 211 -14.87 -3.24 -2.50
CA LEU A 211 -15.36 -4.60 -2.29
C LEU A 211 -15.77 -5.28 -3.59
N GLY A 212 -16.16 -4.51 -4.58
CA GLY A 212 -16.58 -4.94 -5.91
C GLY A 212 -17.67 -4.03 -6.47
N GLY A 213 -17.89 -4.04 -7.77
CA GLY A 213 -18.89 -3.17 -8.39
C GLY A 213 -18.68 -1.70 -8.04
N GLU A 214 -19.71 -1.08 -7.49
CA GLU A 214 -19.76 0.31 -7.02
C GLU A 214 -19.55 0.49 -5.50
N GLU A 215 -19.18 -0.57 -4.79
CA GLU A 215 -19.07 -0.60 -3.33
C GLU A 215 -17.65 -0.29 -2.86
N PHE A 216 -17.52 0.72 -2.03
CA PHE A 216 -16.29 1.15 -1.38
C PHE A 216 -16.40 1.05 0.13
N VAL A 217 -15.25 0.92 0.79
CA VAL A 217 -15.16 0.87 2.26
C VAL A 217 -14.04 1.76 2.76
N VAL A 218 -14.26 2.38 3.93
CA VAL A 218 -13.23 3.15 4.63
C VAL A 218 -13.16 2.65 6.07
N LEU A 219 -12.00 2.18 6.49
CA LEU A 219 -11.71 1.75 7.85
C LEU A 219 -10.97 2.86 8.58
N LEU A 220 -11.48 3.22 9.74
CA LEU A 220 -10.98 4.31 10.58
C LEU A 220 -10.69 3.76 11.98
N PRO A 221 -9.49 3.27 12.23
CA PRO A 221 -9.06 2.89 13.57
C PRO A 221 -8.99 4.12 14.49
N ASP A 222 -9.09 3.91 15.81
CA ASP A 222 -9.02 4.95 16.84
C ASP A 222 -10.01 6.11 16.58
N THR A 223 -11.22 5.77 16.08
CA THR A 223 -12.23 6.75 15.68
C THR A 223 -13.55 6.43 16.39
N ASP A 224 -14.08 7.42 17.06
CA ASP A 224 -15.37 7.40 17.77
C ASP A 224 -16.55 7.71 16.82
N VAL A 225 -17.75 7.75 17.41
CA VAL A 225 -19.00 8.01 16.65
C VAL A 225 -18.96 9.35 15.94
N ALA A 226 -18.52 10.40 16.62
CA ALA A 226 -18.49 11.75 16.05
C ALA A 226 -17.48 11.83 14.90
N GLY A 227 -16.30 11.24 15.07
CA GLY A 227 -15.27 11.16 14.02
C GLY A 227 -15.72 10.37 12.81
N GLY A 228 -16.39 9.21 13.01
CA GLY A 228 -16.94 8.42 11.90
C GLY A 228 -17.99 9.19 11.10
N GLN A 229 -18.88 9.91 11.77
CA GLN A 229 -19.91 10.75 11.14
C GLN A 229 -19.31 11.93 10.37
N GLU A 230 -18.32 12.61 10.94
CA GLU A 230 -17.62 13.72 10.27
C GLU A 230 -16.95 13.24 8.96
N VAL A 231 -16.29 12.11 8.99
CA VAL A 231 -15.64 11.52 7.81
C VAL A 231 -16.69 11.14 6.75
N ALA A 232 -17.81 10.56 7.15
CA ALA A 232 -18.88 10.21 6.22
C ALA A 232 -19.53 11.44 5.57
N GLU A 233 -19.81 12.48 6.36
CA GLU A 233 -20.33 13.75 5.83
C GLU A 233 -19.34 14.38 4.84
N HIS A 234 -18.05 14.38 5.18
CA HIS A 234 -17.00 14.86 4.28
C HIS A 234 -16.94 14.06 2.99
N ALA A 235 -17.03 12.72 3.07
CA ALA A 235 -17.04 11.83 1.89
C ALA A 235 -18.20 12.20 0.94
N VAL A 236 -19.43 12.32 1.46
CA VAL A 236 -20.60 12.71 0.66
C VAL A 236 -20.38 14.06 -0.02
N LYS A 237 -19.96 15.09 0.73
CA LYS A 237 -19.70 16.44 0.18
C LYS A 237 -18.58 16.44 -0.87
N LEU A 238 -17.52 15.68 -0.63
CA LEU A 238 -16.37 15.61 -1.55
C LEU A 238 -16.76 14.99 -2.89
N ILE A 239 -17.56 13.92 -2.87
CA ILE A 239 -18.05 13.30 -4.11
C ILE A 239 -19.01 14.22 -4.85
N GLN A 240 -19.93 14.92 -4.17
CA GLN A 240 -20.77 15.94 -4.79
C GLN A 240 -19.92 17.03 -5.47
N ALA A 241 -18.86 17.49 -4.81
CA ALA A 241 -17.97 18.54 -5.32
C ALA A 241 -17.18 18.12 -6.58
N LEU A 242 -17.09 16.82 -6.90
CA LEU A 242 -16.54 16.37 -8.19
C LEU A 242 -17.41 16.79 -9.37
N ALA A 243 -18.69 17.07 -9.13
CA ALA A 243 -19.66 17.52 -10.12
C ALA A 243 -19.68 16.66 -11.40
N LEU A 244 -19.41 15.35 -11.29
CA LEU A 244 -19.43 14.41 -12.40
C LEU A 244 -20.88 14.29 -12.93
N PRO A 245 -21.21 14.67 -14.18
CA PRO A 245 -22.57 14.66 -14.67
C PRO A 245 -23.20 13.26 -14.60
N HIS A 246 -24.46 13.17 -14.17
CA HIS A 246 -25.23 11.92 -14.15
C HIS A 246 -26.67 12.16 -14.66
N VAL A 247 -26.84 12.18 -15.97
CA VAL A 247 -28.11 12.55 -16.62
C VAL A 247 -29.30 11.63 -16.30
N ALA A 248 -29.03 10.36 -15.93
CA ALA A 248 -30.06 9.38 -15.58
C ALA A 248 -30.24 9.18 -14.08
N SER A 249 -29.59 9.96 -13.24
CA SER A 249 -29.76 9.89 -11.80
C SER A 249 -31.17 10.38 -11.40
N LEU A 250 -31.72 9.74 -10.35
CA LEU A 250 -32.99 10.16 -9.73
C LEU A 250 -32.75 11.00 -8.44
N THR A 251 -31.49 11.24 -8.08
CA THR A 251 -31.11 11.89 -6.83
C THR A 251 -30.57 13.30 -7.07
N ALA A 252 -29.68 13.47 -8.04
CA ALA A 252 -29.05 14.75 -8.40
C ALA A 252 -28.56 14.70 -9.85
N GLU A 253 -28.26 15.86 -10.45
CA GLU A 253 -27.73 15.94 -11.83
C GLU A 253 -26.26 15.48 -11.94
N HIS A 254 -25.66 15.09 -10.82
CA HIS A 254 -24.29 14.63 -10.71
C HIS A 254 -24.20 13.33 -9.89
N VAL A 255 -23.04 12.69 -9.97
CA VAL A 255 -22.72 11.47 -9.18
C VAL A 255 -22.78 11.80 -7.69
N THR A 256 -23.47 10.92 -6.95
CA THR A 256 -23.58 10.99 -5.49
C THR A 256 -23.28 9.61 -4.90
N ILE A 257 -23.02 9.58 -3.60
CA ILE A 257 -22.87 8.35 -2.83
C ILE A 257 -23.82 8.32 -1.65
N SER A 258 -24.26 7.13 -1.29
CA SER A 258 -24.85 6.83 0.02
C SER A 258 -23.79 6.17 0.90
N VAL A 259 -23.76 6.53 2.18
CA VAL A 259 -22.75 6.02 3.12
C VAL A 259 -23.44 5.46 4.38
N GLY A 260 -23.10 4.25 4.76
CA GLY A 260 -23.41 3.66 6.05
C GLY A 260 -22.21 3.71 6.97
N VAL A 261 -22.39 4.16 8.19
CA VAL A 261 -21.35 4.26 9.22
C VAL A 261 -21.67 3.29 10.34
N ALA A 262 -20.74 2.42 10.67
CA ALA A 262 -20.80 1.63 11.90
C ALA A 262 -19.62 1.95 12.80
N VAL A 263 -19.88 2.04 14.10
CA VAL A 263 -18.84 2.29 15.11
C VAL A 263 -18.98 1.27 16.24
N CYS A 264 -17.87 0.58 16.53
CA CYS A 264 -17.75 -0.25 17.71
C CYS A 264 -16.83 0.45 18.72
N THR A 265 -17.33 0.68 19.94
CA THR A 265 -16.51 1.29 20.99
C THR A 265 -15.55 0.27 21.57
N GLY A 266 -14.44 0.72 22.12
CA GLY A 266 -13.45 -0.18 22.72
C GLY A 266 -14.02 -1.06 23.84
N GLN A 267 -15.05 -0.59 24.54
CA GLN A 267 -15.73 -1.32 25.62
C GLN A 267 -16.59 -2.48 25.10
N ASP A 268 -17.13 -2.33 23.89
CA ASP A 268 -18.07 -3.28 23.30
C ASP A 268 -17.39 -4.30 22.37
N MET A 269 -16.12 -4.08 22.01
CA MET A 269 -15.37 -4.96 21.07
C MET A 269 -15.30 -6.42 21.54
N ALA A 270 -15.36 -6.67 22.86
CA ALA A 270 -15.37 -8.03 23.40
C ALA A 270 -16.67 -8.82 23.11
N ARG A 271 -17.75 -8.13 22.75
CA ARG A 271 -19.08 -8.70 22.45
C ARG A 271 -19.32 -8.86 20.96
N HIS A 272 -18.47 -8.29 20.14
CA HIS A 272 -18.63 -8.20 18.69
C HIS A 272 -17.41 -8.76 17.96
N ASP A 273 -17.56 -8.90 16.66
CA ASP A 273 -16.51 -9.31 15.74
C ASP A 273 -16.46 -8.37 14.51
N PRO A 274 -15.44 -8.45 13.68
CA PRO A 274 -15.37 -7.65 12.46
C PRO A 274 -16.58 -7.79 11.54
N GLN A 275 -17.19 -8.98 11.49
CA GLN A 275 -18.35 -9.23 10.62
C GLN A 275 -19.59 -8.47 11.10
N SER A 276 -19.77 -8.35 12.41
CA SER A 276 -20.86 -7.57 13.01
C SER A 276 -20.74 -6.08 12.63
N LEU A 277 -19.50 -5.54 12.57
CA LEU A 277 -19.26 -4.16 12.14
C LEU A 277 -19.62 -3.94 10.65
N TYR A 278 -19.29 -4.91 9.78
CA TYR A 278 -19.74 -4.88 8.40
C TYR A 278 -21.25 -4.89 8.29
N SER A 279 -21.93 -5.76 9.03
CA SER A 279 -23.40 -5.88 9.00
C SER A 279 -24.08 -4.58 9.47
N ALA A 280 -23.57 -3.95 10.52
CA ALA A 280 -24.08 -2.66 11.00
C ALA A 280 -23.87 -1.54 9.97
N ALA A 281 -22.70 -1.50 9.31
CA ALA A 281 -22.44 -0.51 8.25
C ALA A 281 -23.34 -0.71 7.02
N ASP A 282 -23.62 -1.96 6.64
CA ASP A 282 -24.55 -2.30 5.55
C ASP A 282 -25.99 -1.90 5.87
N HIS A 283 -26.47 -2.18 7.08
CA HIS A 283 -27.79 -1.74 7.56
C HIS A 283 -27.90 -0.20 7.53
N ALA A 284 -26.88 0.51 7.99
CA ALA A 284 -26.84 1.97 7.93
C ALA A 284 -26.82 2.48 6.47
N LEU A 285 -26.08 1.84 5.55
CA LEU A 285 -26.07 2.16 4.13
C LEU A 285 -27.45 1.97 3.49
N TYR A 286 -28.11 0.88 3.81
CA TYR A 286 -29.48 0.65 3.36
C TYR A 286 -30.43 1.77 3.85
N ALA A 287 -30.31 2.17 5.12
CA ALA A 287 -31.09 3.29 5.68
C ALA A 287 -30.81 4.61 4.94
N ALA A 288 -29.57 4.93 4.63
CA ALA A 288 -29.18 6.10 3.84
C ALA A 288 -29.83 6.09 2.44
N LYS A 289 -29.79 4.92 1.76
CA LYS A 289 -30.45 4.74 0.45
C LYS A 289 -31.97 4.88 0.53
N ALA A 290 -32.62 4.31 1.55
CA ALA A 290 -34.06 4.37 1.75
C ALA A 290 -34.57 5.80 2.08
N GLN A 291 -33.76 6.59 2.76
CA GLN A 291 -34.07 8.00 3.13
C GLN A 291 -33.87 8.99 1.97
N GLY A 292 -33.55 8.54 0.78
CA GLY A 292 -33.46 9.40 -0.42
C GLY A 292 -32.06 9.54 -1.00
N ARG A 293 -31.09 8.73 -0.58
CA ARG A 293 -29.70 8.70 -1.10
C ARG A 293 -28.93 10.00 -0.85
N ASN A 294 -27.72 10.10 -1.40
CA ASN A 294 -26.86 11.30 -1.31
C ASN A 294 -26.67 11.77 0.13
N ARG A 295 -26.47 10.83 1.04
CA ARG A 295 -26.37 11.06 2.49
C ARG A 295 -25.64 9.94 3.19
N TRP A 296 -25.42 10.12 4.45
CA TRP A 296 -24.98 9.06 5.34
C TRP A 296 -26.05 8.74 6.41
N ALA A 297 -25.99 7.54 6.95
CA ALA A 297 -26.67 7.13 8.16
C ALA A 297 -25.68 6.36 9.05
N ALA A 298 -25.92 6.32 10.35
CA ALA A 298 -25.02 5.67 11.30
C ALA A 298 -25.74 4.67 12.20
N GLU A 299 -25.03 3.60 12.55
CA GLU A 299 -25.41 2.62 13.56
C GLU A 299 -24.27 2.49 14.57
N VAL A 300 -24.58 2.62 15.85
CA VAL A 300 -23.63 2.46 16.95
C VAL A 300 -23.84 1.09 17.56
N MET A 301 -22.79 0.28 17.60
CA MET A 301 -22.82 -1.04 18.20
C MET A 301 -22.64 -0.90 19.71
N GLY A 302 -23.62 -1.37 20.47
CA GLY A 302 -23.65 -1.36 21.93
C GLY A 302 -23.84 -2.75 22.55
#